data_bee8a147d5d7b8832125ba7ef2df3a2a
#
_entry.id   bee8a147d5d7b8832125ba7ef2df3a2a
#
_cell.length_a   1.000
_cell.length_b   1.000
_cell.length_c   1.000
_cell.angle_alpha   90.00
_cell.angle_beta   90.00
_cell.angle_gamma   90.00
#
_symmetry.space_group_name_H-M   'P 1'
#
loop_
_entity.id
_entity.type
_entity.pdbx_description
1 polymer ?
#
loop_
_entity_poly.entity_id
_entity_poly.type
_entity_poly.pdbx_seq_one_letter_code
_entity_poly.pdbx_strand_id
1 'polypeptide(L)'
;KAEIVLDPTMLLTVDEWRQIEKKPKYKVKQKYILVYFLGKLDFYRQDIKEFAIRNDLQIINIFDIDDEKHYCTSPEEFIWLVENAMIIFTDSFHACVFSILFHKSFKVFKRKEIGFEDMFDRVESLLNTFRLQDNIFNGNNIDELNVSDWNYVEDILQILREQSMDFLCNALN
;
A
#
# COMPACT_ATOMS: atom_id res chain seq x y z
N LYS A 1 0.41 3.29 30.82
CA LYS A 1 -0.02 4.14 29.72
C LYS A 1 0.30 3.38 28.43
N ALA A 2 -0.65 3.22 27.51
CA ALA A 2 -0.36 2.58 26.23
C ALA A 2 0.45 3.54 25.38
N GLU A 3 1.48 3.02 24.70
CA GLU A 3 2.27 3.76 23.72
C GLU A 3 1.92 3.26 22.31
N ILE A 4 1.92 4.19 21.37
CA ILE A 4 1.70 3.85 19.94
C ILE A 4 3.07 3.62 19.33
N VAL A 5 3.25 2.45 18.74
CA VAL A 5 4.46 2.06 18.03
C VAL A 5 4.15 1.79 16.57
N LEU A 6 5.17 1.74 15.71
CA LEU A 6 5.01 1.37 14.32
C LEU A 6 4.45 -0.06 14.15
N ASP A 7 3.75 -0.27 13.05
CA ASP A 7 3.44 -1.62 12.62
C ASP A 7 4.75 -2.41 12.43
N PRO A 8 4.83 -3.67 12.90
CA PRO A 8 6.06 -4.45 12.82
C PRO A 8 6.66 -4.56 11.42
N THR A 9 5.84 -4.50 10.37
CA THR A 9 6.33 -4.50 8.97
C THR A 9 7.17 -3.28 8.63
N MET A 10 6.98 -2.16 9.33
CA MET A 10 7.77 -0.93 9.14
C MET A 10 9.09 -0.91 9.93
N LEU A 11 9.32 -1.88 10.81
CA LEU A 11 10.58 -2.00 11.55
C LEU A 11 11.72 -2.52 10.67
N LEU A 12 11.39 -3.27 9.63
CA LEU A 12 12.34 -3.74 8.63
C LEU A 12 12.60 -2.67 7.57
N THR A 13 13.81 -2.66 7.06
CA THR A 13 14.23 -1.81 5.95
C THR A 13 13.77 -2.37 4.60
N VAL A 14 13.76 -1.53 3.57
CA VAL A 14 13.48 -1.96 2.20
C VAL A 14 14.45 -3.06 1.74
N ASP A 15 15.73 -2.95 2.09
CA ASP A 15 16.74 -3.92 1.70
C ASP A 15 16.53 -5.29 2.38
N GLU A 16 16.01 -5.31 3.60
CA GLU A 16 15.62 -6.56 4.27
C GLU A 16 14.39 -7.18 3.58
N TRP A 17 13.40 -6.37 3.20
CA TRP A 17 12.24 -6.87 2.44
C TRP A 17 12.63 -7.41 1.05
N ARG A 18 13.59 -6.78 0.37
CA ARG A 18 14.12 -7.26 -0.92
C ARG A 18 14.77 -8.63 -0.85
N GLN A 19 15.29 -9.04 0.31
CA GLN A 19 15.91 -10.37 0.46
C GLN A 19 14.92 -11.52 0.28
N ILE A 20 13.64 -11.28 0.51
CA ILE A 20 12.61 -12.32 0.39
C ILE A 20 11.72 -12.15 -0.84
N GLU A 21 11.82 -11.04 -1.57
CA GLU A 21 11.00 -10.80 -2.76
C GLU A 21 11.24 -11.86 -3.85
N LYS A 22 10.18 -12.16 -4.58
CA LYS A 22 10.24 -13.05 -5.74
C LYS A 22 9.43 -12.50 -6.88
N LYS A 23 10.00 -12.51 -8.08
CA LYS A 23 9.26 -12.16 -9.28
C LYS A 23 8.16 -13.18 -9.54
N PRO A 24 6.90 -12.75 -9.80
CA PRO A 24 5.82 -13.65 -10.18
C PRO A 24 6.17 -14.51 -11.40
N LYS A 25 5.70 -15.75 -11.39
CA LYS A 25 5.92 -16.70 -12.51
C LYS A 25 5.13 -16.32 -13.77
N TYR A 26 4.05 -15.56 -13.61
CA TYR A 26 3.27 -15.07 -14.74
C TYR A 26 3.90 -13.81 -15.37
N LYS A 27 3.51 -13.55 -16.62
CA LYS A 27 4.04 -12.40 -17.36
C LYS A 27 3.45 -11.10 -16.82
N VAL A 28 4.32 -10.22 -16.33
CA VAL A 28 4.00 -8.86 -15.92
C VAL A 28 4.53 -7.90 -16.97
N LYS A 29 3.69 -6.96 -17.45
CA LYS A 29 4.15 -5.87 -18.31
C LYS A 29 5.02 -4.90 -17.49
N GLN A 30 5.88 -4.14 -18.17
CA GLN A 30 6.76 -3.17 -17.52
C GLN A 30 6.01 -2.06 -16.78
N LYS A 31 4.81 -1.69 -17.27
CA LYS A 31 3.96 -0.66 -16.67
C LYS A 31 2.63 -1.28 -16.23
N TYR A 32 2.33 -1.24 -14.93
CA TYR A 32 1.08 -1.75 -14.40
C TYR A 32 0.62 -1.01 -13.16
N ILE A 33 -0.68 -1.12 -12.90
CA ILE A 33 -1.32 -0.78 -11.64
C ILE A 33 -1.41 -2.06 -10.82
N LEU A 34 -0.91 -2.03 -9.60
CA LEU A 34 -1.22 -3.07 -8.62
C LEU A 34 -2.52 -2.71 -7.92
N VAL A 35 -3.52 -3.58 -8.03
CA VAL A 35 -4.82 -3.45 -7.38
C VAL A 35 -4.91 -4.47 -6.26
N TYR A 36 -5.11 -3.99 -5.03
CA TYR A 36 -5.25 -4.85 -3.86
C TYR A 36 -6.36 -4.33 -2.94
N PHE A 37 -7.54 -4.89 -3.09
CA PHE A 37 -8.72 -4.56 -2.29
C PHE A 37 -9.15 -5.77 -1.46
N LEU A 38 -9.36 -5.54 -0.17
CA LEU A 38 -9.94 -6.50 0.75
C LEU A 38 -11.47 -6.40 0.80
N GLY A 39 -12.01 -5.22 0.49
CA GLY A 39 -13.43 -4.98 0.28
C GLY A 39 -13.84 -5.12 -1.18
N LYS A 40 -15.08 -4.72 -1.49
CA LYS A 40 -15.65 -4.84 -2.85
C LYS A 40 -15.05 -3.80 -3.79
N LEU A 41 -14.31 -4.28 -4.78
CA LEU A 41 -13.75 -3.45 -5.85
C LEU A 41 -14.82 -2.85 -6.79
N ASP A 42 -16.02 -3.41 -6.83
CA ASP A 42 -17.06 -3.06 -7.81
C ASP A 42 -17.38 -1.57 -7.85
N PHE A 43 -17.34 -0.90 -6.70
CA PHE A 43 -17.59 0.55 -6.59
C PHE A 43 -16.58 1.42 -7.32
N TYR A 44 -15.39 0.90 -7.62
CA TYR A 44 -14.25 1.63 -8.19
C TYR A 44 -13.70 1.00 -9.47
N ARG A 45 -14.25 -0.18 -9.86
CA ARG A 45 -13.77 -0.98 -10.99
C ARG A 45 -13.74 -0.18 -12.29
N GLN A 46 -14.74 0.65 -12.53
CA GLN A 46 -14.83 1.44 -13.75
C GLN A 46 -13.77 2.54 -13.76
N ASP A 47 -13.64 3.29 -12.67
CA ASP A 47 -12.67 4.39 -12.55
C ASP A 47 -11.24 3.88 -12.75
N ILE A 48 -10.92 2.71 -12.15
CA ILE A 48 -9.61 2.05 -12.28
C ILE A 48 -9.35 1.59 -13.72
N LYS A 49 -10.34 1.01 -14.38
CA LYS A 49 -10.22 0.60 -15.79
C LYS A 49 -9.98 1.78 -16.71
N GLU A 50 -10.72 2.86 -16.53
CA GLU A 50 -10.56 4.07 -17.34
C GLU A 50 -9.19 4.72 -17.11
N PHE A 51 -8.73 4.79 -15.86
CA PHE A 51 -7.38 5.24 -15.54
C PHE A 51 -6.32 4.39 -16.23
N ALA A 52 -6.45 3.06 -16.18
CA ALA A 52 -5.50 2.13 -16.81
C ALA A 52 -5.44 2.32 -18.32
N ILE A 53 -6.59 2.49 -18.98
CA ILE A 53 -6.68 2.71 -20.43
C ILE A 53 -6.01 4.03 -20.81
N ARG A 54 -6.33 5.14 -20.10
CA ARG A 54 -5.76 6.46 -20.38
C ARG A 54 -4.22 6.48 -20.26
N ASN A 55 -3.67 5.67 -19.35
CA ASN A 55 -2.24 5.65 -19.04
C ASN A 55 -1.48 4.46 -19.67
N ASP A 56 -2.12 3.64 -20.51
CA ASP A 56 -1.56 2.41 -21.10
C ASP A 56 -0.93 1.47 -20.05
N LEU A 57 -1.66 1.18 -18.98
CA LEU A 57 -1.22 0.35 -17.88
C LEU A 57 -1.94 -1.01 -17.88
N GLN A 58 -1.22 -2.07 -17.57
CA GLN A 58 -1.82 -3.36 -17.21
C GLN A 58 -2.45 -3.25 -15.81
N ILE A 59 -3.63 -3.83 -15.59
CA ILE A 59 -4.16 -4.04 -14.25
C ILE A 59 -3.70 -5.42 -13.76
N ILE A 60 -3.12 -5.47 -12.56
CA ILE A 60 -2.83 -6.69 -11.83
C ILE A 60 -3.64 -6.62 -10.53
N ASN A 61 -4.71 -7.41 -10.45
CA ASN A 61 -5.56 -7.48 -9.27
C ASN A 61 -5.29 -8.80 -8.53
N ILE A 62 -4.58 -8.73 -7.40
CA ILE A 62 -4.11 -9.91 -6.67
C ILE A 62 -5.13 -10.46 -5.67
N PHE A 63 -6.32 -9.87 -5.55
CA PHE A 63 -7.39 -10.33 -4.64
C PHE A 63 -8.72 -10.56 -5.35
N ASP A 64 -8.69 -10.79 -6.68
CA ASP A 64 -9.86 -11.11 -7.47
C ASP A 64 -9.95 -12.62 -7.65
N ILE A 65 -10.92 -13.26 -7.00
CA ILE A 65 -11.12 -14.71 -7.03
C ILE A 65 -11.42 -15.24 -8.45
N ASP A 66 -11.92 -14.36 -9.32
CA ASP A 66 -12.21 -14.72 -10.73
C ASP A 66 -10.94 -14.65 -11.61
N ASP A 67 -9.84 -14.09 -11.08
CA ASP A 67 -8.53 -14.05 -11.73
C ASP A 67 -7.55 -15.00 -11.03
N GLU A 68 -7.73 -16.32 -11.23
CA GLU A 68 -6.90 -17.35 -10.59
C GLU A 68 -5.40 -17.09 -10.73
N LYS A 69 -4.99 -16.52 -11.85
CA LYS A 69 -3.57 -16.26 -12.14
C LYS A 69 -2.95 -15.27 -11.16
N HIS A 70 -3.66 -14.20 -10.82
CA HIS A 70 -3.17 -13.17 -9.92
C HIS A 70 -3.57 -13.44 -8.46
N TYR A 71 -4.71 -14.14 -8.25
CA TYR A 71 -5.18 -14.50 -6.92
C TYR A 71 -4.22 -15.42 -6.14
N CYS A 72 -3.46 -16.24 -6.85
CA CYS A 72 -2.44 -17.13 -6.26
C CYS A 72 -1.09 -16.43 -5.98
N THR A 73 -1.03 -15.09 -5.98
CA THR A 73 0.17 -14.32 -5.66
C THR A 73 0.63 -14.62 -4.24
N SER A 74 1.88 -15.06 -4.07
CA SER A 74 2.48 -15.29 -2.75
C SER A 74 2.89 -13.98 -2.07
N PRO A 75 3.11 -13.98 -0.74
CA PRO A 75 3.59 -12.78 -0.04
C PRO A 75 4.90 -12.23 -0.61
N GLU A 76 5.83 -13.10 -1.02
CA GLU A 76 7.10 -12.68 -1.61
C GLU A 76 6.91 -12.06 -3.01
N GLU A 77 5.94 -12.58 -3.77
CA GLU A 77 5.55 -12.02 -5.07
C GLU A 77 4.80 -10.69 -4.89
N PHE A 78 4.01 -10.54 -3.83
CA PHE A 78 3.38 -9.27 -3.48
C PHE A 78 4.41 -8.17 -3.25
N ILE A 79 5.49 -8.43 -2.50
CA ILE A 79 6.57 -7.45 -2.27
C ILE A 79 7.17 -7.01 -3.61
N TRP A 80 7.51 -7.96 -4.48
CA TRP A 80 8.03 -7.64 -5.81
C TRP A 80 7.05 -6.81 -6.64
N LEU A 81 5.76 -7.15 -6.59
CA LEU A 81 4.72 -6.40 -7.31
C LEU A 81 4.56 -4.98 -6.78
N VAL A 82 4.65 -4.77 -5.48
CA VAL A 82 4.64 -3.42 -4.89
C VAL A 82 5.83 -2.62 -5.41
N GLU A 83 7.04 -3.14 -5.28
CA GLU A 83 8.27 -2.43 -5.67
C GLU A 83 8.28 -2.04 -7.14
N ASN A 84 7.77 -2.89 -8.03
CA ASN A 84 7.81 -2.68 -9.47
C ASN A 84 6.54 -2.03 -10.05
N ALA A 85 5.50 -1.78 -9.25
CA ALA A 85 4.29 -1.11 -9.70
C ALA A 85 4.56 0.34 -10.13
N MET A 86 3.81 0.81 -11.14
CA MET A 86 3.75 2.23 -11.49
C MET A 86 2.96 3.01 -10.45
N ILE A 87 1.86 2.44 -10.02
CA ILE A 87 0.97 2.96 -8.98
C ILE A 87 0.24 1.80 -8.30
N ILE A 88 -0.15 2.01 -7.05
CA ILE A 88 -0.90 1.03 -6.25
C ILE A 88 -2.26 1.62 -5.90
N PHE A 89 -3.33 0.88 -6.19
CA PHE A 89 -4.70 1.22 -5.79
C PHE A 89 -5.17 0.21 -4.76
N THR A 90 -5.58 0.68 -3.58
CA THR A 90 -5.84 -0.21 -2.45
C THR A 90 -6.84 0.35 -1.44
N ASP A 91 -7.46 -0.54 -0.66
CA ASP A 91 -8.15 -0.26 0.59
C ASP A 91 -7.48 -0.94 1.79
N SER A 92 -6.29 -1.53 1.57
CA SER A 92 -5.55 -2.30 2.55
C SER A 92 -4.53 -1.46 3.30
N PHE A 93 -4.55 -1.53 4.63
CA PHE A 93 -3.55 -0.91 5.49
C PHE A 93 -2.12 -1.36 5.13
N HIS A 94 -1.89 -2.67 4.98
CA HIS A 94 -0.54 -3.17 4.67
C HIS A 94 -0.06 -2.79 3.27
N ALA A 95 -0.97 -2.67 2.30
CA ALA A 95 -0.56 -2.16 0.98
C ALA A 95 -0.13 -0.69 1.07
N CYS A 96 -0.77 0.13 1.93
CA CYS A 96 -0.30 1.49 2.22
C CYS A 96 1.07 1.47 2.89
N VAL A 97 1.27 0.61 3.89
CA VAL A 97 2.56 0.44 4.59
C VAL A 97 3.68 0.13 3.59
N PHE A 98 3.50 -0.88 2.74
CA PHE A 98 4.50 -1.25 1.74
C PHE A 98 4.68 -0.16 0.67
N SER A 99 3.62 0.56 0.28
CA SER A 99 3.73 1.70 -0.63
C SER A 99 4.60 2.81 -0.03
N ILE A 100 4.48 3.08 1.25
CA ILE A 100 5.31 4.05 1.99
C ILE A 100 6.76 3.55 2.04
N LEU A 101 6.99 2.31 2.46
CA LEU A 101 8.34 1.72 2.55
C LEU A 101 9.09 1.77 1.22
N PHE A 102 8.43 1.41 0.12
CA PHE A 102 9.04 1.38 -1.21
C PHE A 102 8.92 2.69 -1.99
N HIS A 103 8.49 3.79 -1.34
CA HIS A 103 8.30 5.11 -1.94
C HIS A 103 7.47 5.07 -3.24
N LYS A 104 6.38 4.31 -3.22
CA LYS A 104 5.51 4.11 -4.38
C LYS A 104 4.36 5.09 -4.40
N SER A 105 4.01 5.57 -5.58
CA SER A 105 2.75 6.28 -5.77
C SER A 105 1.59 5.35 -5.47
N PHE A 106 0.60 5.81 -4.72
CA PHE A 106 -0.57 5.02 -4.39
C PHE A 106 -1.81 5.89 -4.17
N LYS A 107 -2.99 5.28 -4.34
CA LYS A 107 -4.28 5.84 -3.95
C LYS A 107 -5.01 4.89 -3.03
N VAL A 108 -5.64 5.46 -2.01
CA VAL A 108 -6.37 4.71 -1.00
C VAL A 108 -7.85 4.95 -1.17
N PHE A 109 -8.61 3.88 -1.27
CA PHE A 109 -10.05 3.91 -1.49
C PHE A 109 -10.80 3.50 -0.21
N LYS A 110 -11.81 4.29 0.17
CA LYS A 110 -12.64 3.93 1.34
C LYS A 110 -13.55 2.76 0.99
N ARG A 111 -13.68 1.79 1.90
CA ARG A 111 -14.69 0.74 1.79
C ARG A 111 -16.07 1.36 1.91
N LYS A 112 -16.98 0.92 1.03
CA LYS A 112 -18.37 1.41 1.02
C LYS A 112 -19.36 0.40 1.62
N GLU A 113 -18.87 -0.73 2.11
CA GLU A 113 -19.68 -1.73 2.79
C GLU A 113 -20.03 -1.27 4.19
N ILE A 114 -21.29 -1.51 4.59
CA ILE A 114 -21.82 -1.18 5.93
C ILE A 114 -21.04 -1.97 6.99
N GLY A 115 -20.57 -1.29 8.04
CA GLY A 115 -19.90 -1.92 9.18
C GLY A 115 -18.38 -2.01 9.08
N PHE A 116 -17.77 -1.39 8.07
CA PHE A 116 -16.31 -1.32 7.90
C PHE A 116 -15.74 0.10 8.05
N GLU A 117 -16.56 1.04 8.53
CA GLU A 117 -16.19 2.46 8.66
C GLU A 117 -15.00 2.64 9.61
N ASP A 118 -14.99 1.95 10.76
CA ASP A 118 -13.92 2.03 11.77
C ASP A 118 -12.57 1.46 11.28
N MET A 119 -12.57 0.62 10.25
CA MET A 119 -11.32 0.03 9.75
C MET A 119 -10.47 1.03 8.96
N PHE A 120 -11.08 2.13 8.51
CA PHE A 120 -10.35 3.17 7.76
C PHE A 120 -9.54 4.09 8.69
N ASP A 121 -9.89 4.20 9.97
CA ASP A 121 -9.19 5.05 10.95
C ASP A 121 -7.71 4.71 11.07
N ARG A 122 -7.34 3.43 10.96
CA ARG A 122 -5.94 2.99 10.97
C ARG A 122 -5.17 3.51 9.75
N VAL A 123 -5.82 3.50 8.59
CA VAL A 123 -5.23 4.03 7.34
C VAL A 123 -5.11 5.54 7.42
N GLU A 124 -6.14 6.25 7.88
CA GLU A 124 -6.10 7.69 8.08
C GLU A 124 -5.00 8.08 9.07
N SER A 125 -4.87 7.37 10.18
CA SER A 125 -3.80 7.61 11.17
C SER A 125 -2.41 7.43 10.55
N LEU A 126 -2.20 6.37 9.76
CA LEU A 126 -0.95 6.13 9.04
C LEU A 126 -0.64 7.28 8.07
N LEU A 127 -1.60 7.65 7.24
CA LEU A 127 -1.42 8.72 6.24
C LEU A 127 -1.19 10.08 6.92
N ASN A 128 -1.85 10.37 8.03
CA ASN A 128 -1.64 11.58 8.82
C ASN A 128 -0.20 11.65 9.38
N THR A 129 0.31 10.54 9.88
CA THR A 129 1.67 10.46 10.42
C THR A 129 2.73 10.86 9.38
N PHE A 130 2.54 10.45 8.14
CA PHE A 130 3.48 10.70 7.04
C PHE A 130 3.08 11.87 6.12
N ARG A 131 2.02 12.63 6.43
CA ARG A 131 1.49 13.74 5.60
C ARG A 131 1.09 13.30 4.18
N LEU A 132 0.44 12.14 4.08
CA LEU A 132 0.04 11.51 2.83
C LEU A 132 -1.49 11.47 2.62
N GLN A 133 -2.26 12.32 3.30
CA GLN A 133 -3.73 12.33 3.26
C GLN A 133 -4.29 12.58 1.86
N ASP A 134 -3.55 13.31 1.03
CA ASP A 134 -3.92 13.61 -0.36
C ASP A 134 -3.95 12.36 -1.25
N ASN A 135 -3.40 11.24 -0.76
CA ASN A 135 -3.50 9.95 -1.43
C ASN A 135 -4.88 9.29 -1.27
N ILE A 136 -5.76 9.83 -0.40
CA ILE A 136 -7.12 9.32 -0.26
C ILE A 136 -7.92 9.71 -1.51
N PHE A 137 -8.55 8.70 -2.15
CA PHE A 137 -9.46 8.93 -3.27
C PHE A 137 -10.74 9.59 -2.78
N ASN A 138 -11.05 10.77 -3.32
CA ASN A 138 -12.22 11.57 -2.95
C ASN A 138 -13.34 11.59 -4.03
N GLY A 139 -13.23 10.74 -5.06
CA GLY A 139 -14.16 10.65 -6.16
C GLY A 139 -13.73 11.40 -7.43
N ASN A 140 -12.79 12.33 -7.35
CA ASN A 140 -12.40 13.18 -8.48
C ASN A 140 -10.89 13.19 -8.77
N ASN A 141 -10.05 12.73 -7.83
CA ASN A 141 -8.60 12.89 -7.91
C ASN A 141 -7.84 11.62 -8.31
N ILE A 142 -8.45 10.70 -9.05
CA ILE A 142 -7.78 9.44 -9.44
C ILE A 142 -6.53 9.68 -10.30
N ASP A 143 -6.54 10.72 -11.14
CA ASP A 143 -5.43 11.10 -12.01
C ASP A 143 -4.40 12.01 -11.31
N GLU A 144 -4.72 12.53 -10.14
CA GLU A 144 -3.82 13.36 -9.34
C GLU A 144 -2.84 12.48 -8.58
N LEU A 145 -1.70 12.22 -9.19
CA LEU A 145 -0.59 11.55 -8.52
C LEU A 145 0.18 12.59 -7.72
N ASN A 146 -0.10 12.66 -6.43
CA ASN A 146 0.62 13.58 -5.54
C ASN A 146 2.09 13.19 -5.47
N VAL A 147 2.96 14.16 -5.66
CA VAL A 147 4.39 13.99 -5.43
C VAL A 147 4.60 14.03 -3.93
N SER A 148 4.70 12.87 -3.32
CA SER A 148 5.01 12.74 -1.89
C SER A 148 6.42 13.23 -1.61
N ASP A 149 6.60 13.96 -0.51
CA ASP A 149 7.94 14.29 -0.02
C ASP A 149 8.55 13.07 0.67
N TRP A 150 9.18 12.21 -0.12
CA TRP A 150 9.77 10.97 0.38
C TRP A 150 10.93 11.21 1.34
N ASN A 151 11.63 12.35 1.28
CA ASN A 151 12.67 12.68 2.26
C ASN A 151 12.05 12.90 3.63
N TYR A 152 10.95 13.69 3.70
CA TYR A 152 10.21 13.87 4.93
C TYR A 152 9.67 12.53 5.48
N VAL A 153 9.13 11.68 4.61
CA VAL A 153 8.61 10.35 4.99
C VAL A 153 9.71 9.50 5.62
N GLU A 154 10.90 9.46 5.01
CA GLU A 154 12.03 8.68 5.50
C GLU A 154 12.55 9.20 6.86
N ASP A 155 12.67 10.52 7.03
CA ASP A 155 13.07 11.13 8.29
C ASP A 155 12.12 10.74 9.43
N ILE A 156 10.80 10.83 9.20
CA ILE A 156 9.79 10.43 10.18
C ILE A 156 9.84 8.93 10.46
N LEU A 157 9.97 8.12 9.42
CA LEU A 157 10.05 6.66 9.55
C LEU A 157 11.24 6.22 10.39
N GLN A 158 12.39 6.85 10.21
CA GLN A 158 13.58 6.56 11.00
C GLN A 158 13.38 6.89 12.48
N ILE A 159 12.84 8.08 12.79
CA ILE A 159 12.55 8.49 14.17
C ILE A 159 11.59 7.50 14.84
N LEU A 160 10.52 7.12 14.14
CA LEU A 160 9.51 6.22 14.69
C LEU A 160 10.03 4.78 14.85
N ARG A 161 10.94 4.32 13.97
CA ARG A 161 11.64 3.03 14.13
C ARG A 161 12.47 3.01 15.41
N GLU A 162 13.29 4.02 15.63
CA GLU A 162 14.12 4.13 16.82
C GLU A 162 13.26 4.10 18.09
N GLN A 163 12.21 4.91 18.16
CA GLN A 163 11.27 4.92 19.28
C GLN A 163 10.59 3.56 19.51
N SER A 164 10.16 2.90 18.44
CA SER A 164 9.48 1.60 18.53
C SER A 164 10.44 0.49 18.96
N MET A 165 11.67 0.51 18.48
CA MET A 165 12.72 -0.43 18.89
C MET A 165 13.11 -0.23 20.35
N ASP A 166 13.28 1.01 20.80
CA ASP A 166 13.57 1.32 22.21
C ASP A 166 12.45 0.83 23.13
N PHE A 167 11.17 1.04 22.73
CA PHE A 167 10.03 0.52 23.47
C PHE A 167 10.09 -1.01 23.58
N LEU A 168 10.34 -1.72 22.48
CA LEU A 168 10.43 -3.18 22.47
C LEU A 168 11.58 -3.69 23.32
N CYS A 169 12.77 -3.09 23.21
CA CYS A 169 13.92 -3.46 24.03
C CYS A 169 13.65 -3.27 25.52
N ASN A 170 13.01 -2.16 25.89
CA ASN A 170 12.66 -1.88 27.29
C ASN A 170 11.56 -2.81 27.83
N ALA A 171 10.66 -3.28 26.98
CA ALA A 171 9.59 -4.21 27.38
C ALA A 171 10.07 -5.66 27.55
N LEU A 172 11.20 -6.02 26.91
CA LEU A 172 11.77 -7.37 26.97
C LEU A 172 12.86 -7.55 28.05
N ASN A 173 13.32 -6.45 28.67
CA ASN A 173 14.27 -6.45 29.80
C ASN A 173 13.53 -6.30 31.14
#